data_4d85981fde2279117521c132b1e8a85e
#
_entry.id   4d85981fde2279117521c132b1e8a85e
#
_cell.length_a   1.000
_cell.length_b   1.000
_cell.length_c   1.000
_cell.angle_alpha   90.00
_cell.angle_beta   90.00
_cell.angle_gamma   90.00
#
_symmetry.space_group_name_H-M   'P 1'
#
loop_
_entity.id
_entity.type
_entity.pdbx_description
1 polymer ?
#
loop_
_entity_poly.entity_id
_entity_poly.type
_entity_poly.pdbx_seq_one_letter_code
_entity_poly.pdbx_strand_id
1 'polypeptide(L)'
;MKYKHLFFDLDHTLWDFDANAKIALTEIYSFFNLEELGVKPFAEFYPHYLHHNDILWNRYHKGFITGEELKWKRMWRTLLEFKIADEKLAKEMSAYFMEILPVKNLLFPHTIEILDYLREKKYGLHLITNGFEKTQWLKLRNSGLDPYFKHIITSEASNSLKPCKEIFDYAMNKAGAFLSDSIMLGDNLDADIKGAMNAGMDCIFVNHINVSTELKPTYTITHLRELENIF
;
A
#
# COMPACT_ATOMS: atom_id res chain seq x y z
N MET A 1 20.43 -1.07 21.17
CA MET A 1 19.22 -0.74 20.39
C MET A 1 18.17 -1.83 20.65
N LYS A 2 16.91 -1.48 20.88
CA LYS A 2 15.83 -2.46 21.13
C LYS A 2 15.52 -3.23 19.82
N TYR A 3 15.34 -2.50 18.72
CA TYR A 3 15.00 -3.09 17.43
C TYR A 3 16.23 -3.32 16.57
N LYS A 4 16.17 -4.37 15.72
CA LYS A 4 17.17 -4.70 14.69
C LYS A 4 16.51 -4.83 13.31
N HIS A 5 15.24 -5.19 13.27
CA HIS A 5 14.47 -5.46 12.07
C HIS A 5 13.27 -4.53 11.97
N LEU A 6 13.18 -3.76 10.88
CA LEU A 6 12.12 -2.82 10.59
C LEU A 6 11.33 -3.33 9.39
N PHE A 7 10.04 -3.55 9.59
CA PHE A 7 9.14 -4.06 8.57
C PHE A 7 8.22 -2.93 8.12
N PHE A 8 8.38 -2.47 6.90
CA PHE A 8 7.60 -1.38 6.33
C PHE A 8 6.44 -1.92 5.51
N ASP A 9 5.30 -1.26 5.56
CA ASP A 9 4.35 -1.27 4.46
C ASP A 9 4.85 -0.36 3.32
N LEU A 10 4.26 -0.48 2.12
CA LEU A 10 4.67 0.31 0.97
C LEU A 10 3.69 1.43 0.64
N ASP A 11 2.45 1.06 0.28
CA ASP A 11 1.43 1.98 -0.20
C ASP A 11 0.91 2.86 0.95
N HIS A 12 0.79 4.18 0.73
CA HIS A 12 0.44 5.17 1.75
C HIS A 12 1.44 5.30 2.93
N THR A 13 2.50 4.49 2.96
CA THR A 13 3.55 4.56 3.99
C THR A 13 4.82 5.18 3.42
N LEU A 14 5.39 4.61 2.37
CA LEU A 14 6.59 5.09 1.68
C LEU A 14 6.26 5.61 0.27
N TRP A 15 5.37 4.92 -0.43
CA TRP A 15 4.92 5.22 -1.78
C TRP A 15 3.57 5.93 -1.74
N ASP A 16 3.51 7.15 -2.27
CA ASP A 16 2.30 7.98 -2.26
C ASP A 16 1.28 7.42 -3.26
N PHE A 17 0.46 6.47 -2.78
CA PHE A 17 -0.53 5.81 -3.63
C PHE A 17 -1.51 6.81 -4.24
N ASP A 18 -2.03 7.76 -3.47
CA ASP A 18 -3.06 8.68 -3.94
C ASP A 18 -2.55 9.61 -5.03
N ALA A 19 -1.35 10.17 -4.86
CA ALA A 19 -0.74 11.03 -5.86
C ALA A 19 -0.44 10.25 -7.16
N ASN A 20 0.14 9.05 -7.05
CA ASN A 20 0.45 8.21 -8.20
C ASN A 20 -0.80 7.68 -8.90
N ALA A 21 -1.81 7.24 -8.14
CA ALA A 21 -3.07 6.78 -8.68
C ALA A 21 -3.82 7.91 -9.41
N LYS A 22 -3.78 9.13 -8.87
CA LYS A 22 -4.39 10.30 -9.51
C LYS A 22 -3.77 10.57 -10.88
N ILE A 23 -2.44 10.49 -11.00
CA ILE A 23 -1.75 10.65 -12.28
C ILE A 23 -2.17 9.54 -13.26
N ALA A 24 -2.12 8.28 -12.83
CA ALA A 24 -2.48 7.15 -13.66
C ALA A 24 -3.95 7.21 -14.13
N LEU A 25 -4.87 7.59 -13.22
CA LEU A 25 -6.28 7.72 -13.55
C LEU A 25 -6.58 8.90 -14.48
N THR A 26 -5.81 9.99 -14.39
CA THR A 26 -5.90 11.10 -15.35
C THR A 26 -5.50 10.64 -16.76
N GLU A 27 -4.45 9.81 -16.87
CA GLU A 27 -4.05 9.21 -18.14
C GLU A 27 -5.13 8.27 -18.69
N ILE A 28 -5.74 7.43 -17.83
CA ILE A 28 -6.85 6.55 -18.21
C ILE A 28 -8.03 7.36 -18.71
N TYR A 29 -8.42 8.40 -17.97
CA TYR A 29 -9.54 9.26 -18.33
C TYR A 29 -9.40 9.83 -19.75
N SER A 30 -8.21 10.29 -20.09
CA SER A 30 -7.89 10.83 -21.41
C SER A 30 -7.76 9.73 -22.47
N PHE A 31 -7.06 8.63 -22.16
CA PHE A 31 -6.79 7.55 -23.11
C PHE A 31 -8.06 6.84 -23.59
N PHE A 32 -9.02 6.64 -22.70
CA PHE A 32 -10.30 6.01 -23.03
C PHE A 32 -11.39 7.02 -23.44
N ASN A 33 -11.06 8.31 -23.60
CA ASN A 33 -12.02 9.38 -23.95
C ASN A 33 -13.27 9.34 -23.07
N LEU A 34 -13.11 9.18 -21.75
CA LEU A 34 -14.23 8.94 -20.83
C LEU A 34 -15.24 10.08 -20.82
N GLU A 35 -14.82 11.31 -21.09
CA GLU A 35 -15.72 12.46 -21.19
C GLU A 35 -16.72 12.30 -22.34
N GLU A 36 -16.27 11.81 -23.49
CA GLU A 36 -17.13 11.55 -24.66
C GLU A 36 -18.11 10.40 -24.39
N LEU A 37 -17.75 9.47 -23.49
CA LEU A 37 -18.63 8.39 -23.05
C LEU A 37 -19.65 8.83 -22.00
N GLY A 38 -19.64 10.11 -21.60
CA GLY A 38 -20.57 10.68 -20.63
C GLY A 38 -20.10 10.60 -19.17
N VAL A 39 -18.84 10.22 -18.93
CA VAL A 39 -18.25 10.37 -17.61
C VAL A 39 -18.07 11.87 -17.32
N LYS A 40 -18.59 12.31 -16.19
CA LYS A 40 -18.39 13.68 -15.69
C LYS A 40 -16.91 14.06 -15.62
N PRO A 41 -16.56 15.36 -15.53
CA PRO A 41 -15.18 15.78 -15.42
C PRO A 41 -14.37 14.95 -14.44
N PHE A 42 -13.09 14.78 -14.69
CA PHE A 42 -12.19 13.97 -13.85
C PHE A 42 -12.32 14.27 -12.34
N ALA A 43 -12.60 15.52 -11.97
CA ALA A 43 -12.83 15.93 -10.60
C ALA A 43 -14.04 15.24 -9.93
N GLU A 44 -15.02 14.76 -10.70
CA GLU A 44 -16.12 13.92 -10.21
C GLU A 44 -15.80 12.42 -10.31
N PHE A 45 -15.07 11.99 -11.33
CA PHE A 45 -14.67 10.60 -11.52
C PHE A 45 -13.73 10.10 -10.41
N TYR A 46 -12.73 10.88 -10.05
CA TYR A 46 -11.69 10.47 -9.11
C TYR A 46 -12.19 10.14 -7.71
N PRO A 47 -13.07 10.95 -7.06
CA PRO A 47 -13.64 10.60 -5.76
C PRO A 47 -14.46 9.30 -5.78
N HIS A 48 -15.23 9.04 -6.84
CA HIS A 48 -15.96 7.78 -7.00
C HIS A 48 -15.01 6.59 -7.09
N TYR A 49 -13.92 6.72 -7.85
CA TYR A 49 -12.91 5.68 -7.90
C TYR A 49 -12.29 5.39 -6.53
N LEU A 50 -11.88 6.42 -5.79
CA LEU A 50 -11.31 6.24 -4.45
C LEU A 50 -12.29 5.52 -3.52
N HIS A 51 -13.54 5.95 -3.50
CA HIS A 51 -14.60 5.33 -2.69
C HIS A 51 -14.76 3.83 -3.00
N HIS A 52 -14.88 3.47 -4.27
CA HIS A 52 -15.03 2.06 -4.65
C HIS A 52 -13.74 1.26 -4.45
N ASN A 53 -12.58 1.86 -4.64
CA ASN A 53 -11.29 1.25 -4.35
C ASN A 53 -11.20 0.83 -2.88
N ASP A 54 -11.50 1.75 -1.95
CA ASP A 54 -11.46 1.47 -0.51
C ASP A 54 -12.42 0.36 -0.08
N ILE A 55 -13.68 0.43 -0.56
CA ILE A 55 -14.68 -0.62 -0.27
C ILE A 55 -14.19 -1.98 -0.76
N LEU A 56 -13.64 -2.05 -1.97
CA LEU A 56 -13.24 -3.32 -2.56
C LEU A 56 -11.95 -3.87 -1.94
N TRP A 57 -10.99 -3.03 -1.57
CA TRP A 57 -9.83 -3.43 -0.79
C TRP A 57 -10.24 -4.00 0.58
N ASN A 58 -11.17 -3.35 1.27
CA ASN A 58 -11.70 -3.84 2.55
C ASN A 58 -12.38 -5.21 2.40
N ARG A 59 -13.14 -5.42 1.31
CA ARG A 59 -13.74 -6.73 1.00
C ARG A 59 -12.70 -7.79 0.67
N TYR A 60 -11.65 -7.44 -0.05
CA TYR A 60 -10.55 -8.34 -0.38
C TYR A 60 -9.79 -8.76 0.89
N HIS A 61 -9.45 -7.81 1.77
CA HIS A 61 -8.81 -8.11 3.05
C HIS A 61 -9.62 -9.05 3.94
N LYS A 62 -10.96 -9.01 3.82
CA LYS A 62 -11.88 -9.91 4.55
C LYS A 62 -12.16 -11.24 3.82
N GLY A 63 -11.53 -11.46 2.66
CA GLY A 63 -11.74 -12.67 1.87
C GLY A 63 -13.08 -12.77 1.14
N PHE A 64 -13.86 -11.67 1.05
CA PHE A 64 -15.18 -11.66 0.40
C PHE A 64 -15.12 -11.58 -1.13
N ILE A 65 -13.99 -11.19 -1.68
CA ILE A 65 -13.75 -11.14 -3.12
C ILE A 65 -12.31 -11.58 -3.42
N THR A 66 -12.08 -12.04 -4.64
CA THR A 66 -10.75 -12.41 -5.11
C THR A 66 -9.94 -11.17 -5.55
N GLY A 67 -8.61 -11.32 -5.67
CA GLY A 67 -7.76 -10.27 -6.21
C GLY A 67 -8.12 -9.91 -7.66
N GLU A 68 -8.53 -10.91 -8.46
CA GLU A 68 -8.99 -10.65 -9.83
C GLU A 68 -10.28 -9.80 -9.85
N GLU A 69 -11.23 -10.10 -8.97
CA GLU A 69 -12.44 -9.29 -8.84
C GLU A 69 -12.12 -7.87 -8.37
N LEU A 70 -11.21 -7.70 -7.41
CA LEU A 70 -10.78 -6.39 -6.94
C LEU A 70 -10.23 -5.54 -8.09
N LYS A 71 -9.34 -6.11 -8.92
CA LYS A 71 -8.65 -5.38 -10.00
C LYS A 71 -9.62 -4.68 -10.93
N TRP A 72 -10.64 -5.36 -11.45
CA TRP A 72 -11.51 -4.77 -12.45
C TRP A 72 -12.81 -4.17 -11.89
N LYS A 73 -13.33 -4.72 -10.77
CA LYS A 73 -14.61 -4.23 -10.21
C LYS A 73 -14.52 -2.79 -9.68
N ARG A 74 -13.34 -2.30 -9.30
CA ARG A 74 -13.19 -0.89 -8.93
C ARG A 74 -13.45 0.05 -10.10
N MET A 75 -12.97 -0.26 -11.31
CA MET A 75 -13.31 0.50 -12.52
C MET A 75 -14.77 0.33 -12.89
N TRP A 76 -15.26 -0.91 -12.86
CA TRP A 76 -16.66 -1.22 -13.14
C TRP A 76 -17.63 -0.43 -12.25
N ARG A 77 -17.44 -0.45 -10.95
CA ARG A 77 -18.31 0.29 -10.01
C ARG A 77 -18.22 1.78 -10.21
N THR A 78 -17.04 2.31 -10.51
CA THR A 78 -16.87 3.73 -10.83
C THR A 78 -17.64 4.12 -12.09
N LEU A 79 -17.60 3.32 -13.16
CA LEU A 79 -18.36 3.58 -14.38
C LEU A 79 -19.88 3.52 -14.16
N LEU A 80 -20.35 2.65 -13.27
CA LEU A 80 -21.77 2.56 -12.94
C LEU A 80 -22.33 3.85 -12.30
N GLU A 81 -21.55 4.63 -11.58
CA GLU A 81 -21.95 5.95 -11.05
C GLU A 81 -22.34 6.91 -12.19
N PHE A 82 -21.76 6.71 -13.38
CA PHE A 82 -22.05 7.47 -14.59
C PHE A 82 -23.02 6.73 -15.54
N LYS A 83 -23.68 5.67 -15.05
CA LYS A 83 -24.63 4.85 -15.82
C LYS A 83 -24.02 4.12 -17.02
N ILE A 84 -22.72 3.89 -16.99
CA ILE A 84 -21.99 3.14 -18.02
C ILE A 84 -21.82 1.70 -17.52
N ALA A 85 -22.61 0.77 -18.11
CA ALA A 85 -22.59 -0.65 -17.78
C ALA A 85 -21.81 -1.43 -18.86
N ASP A 86 -20.53 -1.05 -19.06
CA ASP A 86 -19.61 -1.68 -20.01
C ASP A 86 -18.49 -2.44 -19.27
N GLU A 87 -18.70 -3.75 -19.08
CA GLU A 87 -17.75 -4.61 -18.39
C GLU A 87 -16.42 -4.76 -19.16
N LYS A 88 -16.48 -4.74 -20.50
CA LYS A 88 -15.29 -4.84 -21.34
C LYS A 88 -14.41 -3.61 -21.14
N LEU A 89 -14.98 -2.43 -21.23
CA LEU A 89 -14.30 -1.17 -20.95
C LEU A 89 -13.67 -1.17 -19.55
N ALA A 90 -14.41 -1.58 -18.52
CA ALA A 90 -13.90 -1.64 -17.16
C ALA A 90 -12.70 -2.55 -17.01
N LYS A 91 -12.68 -3.70 -17.70
CA LYS A 91 -11.55 -4.65 -17.72
C LYS A 91 -10.35 -4.08 -18.45
N GLU A 92 -10.58 -3.42 -19.60
CA GLU A 92 -9.51 -2.77 -20.38
C GLU A 92 -8.88 -1.62 -19.58
N MET A 93 -9.69 -0.76 -18.96
CA MET A 93 -9.21 0.30 -18.06
C MET A 93 -8.41 -0.27 -16.89
N SER A 94 -8.88 -1.37 -16.30
CA SER A 94 -8.17 -2.03 -15.20
C SER A 94 -6.83 -2.61 -15.64
N ALA A 95 -6.77 -3.28 -16.79
CA ALA A 95 -5.53 -3.82 -17.35
C ALA A 95 -4.51 -2.70 -17.57
N TYR A 96 -4.95 -1.61 -18.19
CA TYR A 96 -4.10 -0.45 -18.44
C TYR A 96 -3.64 0.23 -17.13
N PHE A 97 -4.54 0.35 -16.14
CA PHE A 97 -4.17 0.86 -14.81
C PHE A 97 -3.07 0.03 -14.14
N MET A 98 -3.18 -1.30 -14.20
CA MET A 98 -2.17 -2.21 -13.62
C MET A 98 -0.83 -2.13 -14.35
N GLU A 99 -0.80 -1.67 -15.60
CA GLU A 99 0.40 -1.44 -16.38
C GLU A 99 1.05 -0.10 -16.04
N ILE A 100 0.27 1.00 -16.02
CA ILE A 100 0.79 2.36 -15.89
C ILE A 100 1.00 2.81 -14.44
N LEU A 101 0.24 2.28 -13.48
CA LEU A 101 0.36 2.68 -12.07
C LEU A 101 1.77 2.39 -11.51
N PRO A 102 2.34 1.19 -11.66
CA PRO A 102 3.61 0.87 -11.02
C PRO A 102 4.84 1.55 -11.65
N VAL A 103 4.67 2.26 -12.77
CA VAL A 103 5.76 3.09 -13.34
C VAL A 103 5.76 4.52 -12.80
N LYS A 104 4.74 4.90 -12.01
CA LYS A 104 4.76 6.15 -11.25
C LYS A 104 5.68 5.97 -10.04
N ASN A 105 6.32 7.04 -9.59
CA ASN A 105 7.39 6.94 -8.61
C ASN A 105 7.36 8.02 -7.52
N LEU A 106 6.22 8.64 -7.29
CA LEU A 106 6.08 9.61 -6.21
C LEU A 106 6.15 8.89 -4.85
N LEU A 107 7.06 9.35 -4.03
CA LEU A 107 7.26 8.88 -2.66
C LEU A 107 6.78 9.92 -1.68
N PHE A 108 6.42 9.50 -0.47
CA PHE A 108 6.23 10.45 0.61
C PHE A 108 7.53 11.21 0.90
N PRO A 109 7.44 12.48 1.32
CA PRO A 109 8.62 13.27 1.66
C PRO A 109 9.51 12.56 2.67
N HIS A 110 10.80 12.64 2.47
CA HIS A 110 11.84 12.05 3.32
C HIS A 110 11.98 10.52 3.28
N THR A 111 11.37 9.85 2.31
CA THR A 111 11.44 8.39 2.20
C THR A 111 12.87 7.90 1.93
N ILE A 112 13.57 8.47 0.97
CA ILE A 112 14.93 8.04 0.63
C ILE A 112 15.90 8.36 1.75
N GLU A 113 15.83 9.56 2.29
CA GLU A 113 16.71 10.05 3.35
C GLU A 113 16.60 9.19 4.60
N ILE A 114 15.37 8.82 5.00
CA ILE A 114 15.18 7.98 6.18
C ILE A 114 15.64 6.54 5.95
N LEU A 115 15.44 5.98 4.76
CA LEU A 115 15.93 4.64 4.44
C LEU A 115 17.45 4.59 4.40
N ASP A 116 18.13 5.64 3.88
CA ASP A 116 19.57 5.79 3.93
C ASP A 116 20.07 5.87 5.38
N TYR A 117 19.47 6.73 6.21
CA TYR A 117 19.80 6.85 7.63
C TYR A 117 19.69 5.50 8.37
N LEU A 118 18.58 4.79 8.18
CA LEU A 118 18.36 3.50 8.84
C LEU A 118 19.35 2.43 8.36
N ARG A 119 19.70 2.44 7.07
CA ARG A 119 20.71 1.54 6.50
C ARG A 119 22.12 1.82 7.06
N GLU A 120 22.50 3.10 7.19
CA GLU A 120 23.76 3.51 7.82
C GLU A 120 23.83 3.08 9.29
N LYS A 121 22.73 3.14 10.01
CA LYS A 121 22.57 2.62 11.37
C LYS A 121 22.55 1.08 11.45
N LYS A 122 22.63 0.39 10.29
CA LYS A 122 22.68 -1.08 10.15
C LYS A 122 21.40 -1.83 10.57
N TYR A 123 20.25 -1.17 10.50
CA TYR A 123 18.96 -1.85 10.64
C TYR A 123 18.72 -2.82 9.48
N GLY A 124 18.11 -3.97 9.75
CA GLY A 124 17.57 -4.84 8.73
C GLY A 124 16.23 -4.30 8.24
N LEU A 125 16.17 -3.81 7.00
CA LEU A 125 14.95 -3.27 6.42
C LEU A 125 14.23 -4.36 5.62
N HIS A 126 12.95 -4.51 5.83
CA HIS A 126 12.06 -5.49 5.19
C HIS A 126 10.76 -4.83 4.80
N LEU A 127 10.00 -5.46 3.89
CA LEU A 127 8.71 -4.96 3.46
C LEU A 127 7.64 -6.03 3.63
N ILE A 128 6.47 -5.67 4.17
CA ILE A 128 5.27 -6.51 4.24
C ILE A 128 4.11 -5.77 3.60
N THR A 129 3.58 -6.28 2.48
CA THR A 129 2.52 -5.61 1.73
C THR A 129 1.39 -6.54 1.32
N ASN A 130 0.16 -6.03 1.33
CA ASN A 130 -1.03 -6.71 0.79
C ASN A 130 -1.19 -6.51 -0.73
N GLY A 131 -0.34 -5.68 -1.33
CA GLY A 131 -0.39 -5.42 -2.78
C GLY A 131 0.01 -6.64 -3.62
N PHE A 132 -0.43 -6.65 -4.88
CA PHE A 132 -0.13 -7.72 -5.84
C PHE A 132 1.37 -7.79 -6.12
N GLU A 133 1.96 -8.97 -6.04
CA GLU A 133 3.40 -9.19 -6.05
C GLU A 133 4.10 -8.53 -7.24
N LYS A 134 3.63 -8.80 -8.46
CA LYS A 134 4.20 -8.19 -9.68
C LYS A 134 4.17 -6.65 -9.63
N THR A 135 3.06 -6.09 -9.14
CA THR A 135 2.87 -4.63 -9.05
C THR A 135 3.82 -4.01 -8.02
N GLN A 136 3.95 -4.64 -6.86
CA GLN A 136 4.83 -4.13 -5.79
C GLN A 136 6.31 -4.17 -6.20
N TRP A 137 6.75 -5.25 -6.84
CA TRP A 137 8.11 -5.31 -7.39
C TRP A 137 8.39 -4.24 -8.43
N LEU A 138 7.43 -3.95 -9.32
CA LEU A 138 7.57 -2.88 -10.31
C LEU A 138 7.63 -1.50 -9.65
N LYS A 139 6.77 -1.23 -8.66
CA LYS A 139 6.82 0.02 -7.88
C LYS A 139 8.17 0.21 -7.22
N LEU A 140 8.68 -0.79 -6.52
CA LEU A 140 9.97 -0.72 -5.82
C LEU A 140 11.11 -0.42 -6.79
N ARG A 141 11.17 -1.10 -7.93
CA ARG A 141 12.22 -0.87 -8.94
C ARG A 141 12.12 0.52 -9.56
N ASN A 142 10.92 0.93 -9.96
CA ASN A 142 10.73 2.22 -10.63
C ASN A 142 10.90 3.42 -9.70
N SER A 143 10.76 3.24 -8.39
CA SER A 143 11.01 4.27 -7.38
C SER A 143 12.39 4.15 -6.71
N GLY A 144 13.22 3.16 -7.11
CA GLY A 144 14.57 2.96 -6.56
C GLY A 144 14.58 2.45 -5.12
N LEU A 145 13.48 1.85 -4.67
CA LEU A 145 13.35 1.36 -3.29
C LEU A 145 13.82 -0.09 -3.09
N ASP A 146 13.88 -0.90 -4.16
CA ASP A 146 14.24 -2.32 -4.06
C ASP A 146 15.60 -2.59 -3.39
N PRO A 147 16.67 -1.78 -3.57
CA PRO A 147 17.97 -2.04 -2.94
C PRO A 147 17.99 -1.84 -1.41
N TYR A 148 16.97 -1.21 -0.83
CA TYR A 148 16.91 -0.98 0.61
C TYR A 148 16.44 -2.21 1.39
N PHE A 149 15.59 -3.05 0.80
CA PHE A 149 14.90 -4.12 1.50
C PHE A 149 15.59 -5.47 1.30
N LYS A 150 15.97 -6.12 2.42
CA LYS A 150 16.54 -7.47 2.41
C LYS A 150 15.50 -8.52 2.00
N HIS A 151 14.28 -8.36 2.45
CA HIS A 151 13.16 -9.25 2.13
C HIS A 151 11.92 -8.43 1.83
N ILE A 152 11.24 -8.79 0.76
CA ILE A 152 9.96 -8.24 0.34
C ILE A 152 8.95 -9.37 0.47
N ILE A 153 8.00 -9.20 1.40
CA ILE A 153 6.96 -10.16 1.73
C ILE A 153 5.64 -9.65 1.17
N THR A 154 5.12 -10.35 0.18
CA THR A 154 3.81 -10.08 -0.40
C THR A 154 2.76 -11.05 0.14
N SER A 155 1.49 -10.68 0.02
CA SER A 155 0.39 -11.58 0.37
C SER A 155 0.39 -12.86 -0.46
N GLU A 156 0.81 -12.79 -1.71
CA GLU A 156 0.91 -13.95 -2.60
C GLU A 156 2.05 -14.88 -2.17
N ALA A 157 3.22 -14.34 -1.83
CA ALA A 157 4.37 -15.12 -1.38
C ALA A 157 4.15 -15.81 -0.03
N SER A 158 3.40 -15.19 0.88
CA SER A 158 3.08 -15.75 2.20
C SER A 158 1.79 -16.56 2.22
N ASN A 159 0.99 -16.50 1.16
CA ASN A 159 -0.38 -17.02 1.09
C ASN A 159 -1.26 -16.51 2.26
N SER A 160 -1.01 -15.29 2.70
CA SER A 160 -1.74 -14.63 3.80
C SER A 160 -1.73 -13.13 3.62
N LEU A 161 -2.73 -12.45 4.16
CA LEU A 161 -2.92 -11.00 4.10
C LEU A 161 -2.76 -10.39 5.51
N LYS A 162 -2.17 -9.21 5.64
CA LYS A 162 -2.36 -8.39 6.85
C LYS A 162 -3.85 -8.09 7.02
N PRO A 163 -4.47 -8.22 8.18
CA PRO A 163 -3.88 -8.33 9.52
C PRO A 163 -3.69 -9.77 10.05
N CYS A 164 -3.77 -10.80 9.21
CA CYS A 164 -3.62 -12.19 9.67
C CYS A 164 -2.20 -12.44 10.23
N LYS A 165 -2.12 -13.15 11.34
CA LYS A 165 -0.85 -13.40 12.04
C LYS A 165 0.18 -14.13 11.16
N GLU A 166 -0.29 -14.96 10.26
CA GLU A 166 0.51 -15.85 9.42
C GLU A 166 1.48 -15.07 8.51
N ILE A 167 1.10 -13.89 8.00
CA ILE A 167 2.02 -13.08 7.18
C ILE A 167 3.16 -12.50 8.03
N PHE A 168 2.89 -12.12 9.28
CA PHE A 168 3.91 -11.65 10.21
C PHE A 168 4.84 -12.78 10.62
N ASP A 169 4.32 -13.96 10.94
CA ASP A 169 5.12 -15.16 11.26
C ASP A 169 6.01 -15.55 10.07
N TYR A 170 5.47 -15.52 8.85
CA TYR A 170 6.25 -15.76 7.63
C TYR A 170 7.38 -14.73 7.47
N ALA A 171 7.08 -13.44 7.70
CA ALA A 171 8.06 -12.37 7.62
C ALA A 171 9.18 -12.54 8.65
N MET A 172 8.85 -12.87 9.91
CA MET A 172 9.82 -13.16 10.95
C MET A 172 10.76 -14.33 10.55
N ASN A 173 10.17 -15.44 10.12
CA ASN A 173 10.93 -16.61 9.67
C ASN A 173 11.86 -16.28 8.49
N LYS A 174 11.34 -15.52 7.50
CA LYS A 174 12.12 -15.13 6.32
C LYS A 174 13.31 -14.23 6.66
N ALA A 175 13.12 -13.33 7.61
CA ALA A 175 14.15 -12.39 8.06
C ALA A 175 15.12 -12.99 9.11
N GLY A 176 14.80 -14.16 9.68
CA GLY A 176 15.53 -14.69 10.83
C GLY A 176 15.41 -13.78 12.07
N ALA A 177 14.26 -13.12 12.20
CA ALA A 177 14.02 -12.09 13.22
C ALA A 177 13.11 -12.61 14.33
N PHE A 178 13.16 -11.95 15.49
CA PHE A 178 12.28 -12.21 16.63
C PHE A 178 11.34 -11.01 16.85
N LEU A 179 10.14 -11.28 17.39
CA LEU A 179 9.19 -10.22 17.72
C LEU A 179 9.78 -9.16 18.66
N SER A 180 10.61 -9.57 19.59
CA SER A 180 11.24 -8.68 20.58
C SER A 180 12.24 -7.67 20.04
N ASP A 181 12.77 -7.89 18.83
CA ASP A 181 13.74 -7.01 18.17
C ASP A 181 13.24 -6.49 16.80
N SER A 182 11.92 -6.62 16.58
CA SER A 182 11.24 -6.25 15.34
C SER A 182 10.13 -5.23 15.58
N ILE A 183 9.87 -4.39 14.59
CA ILE A 183 8.79 -3.39 14.62
C ILE A 183 8.17 -3.24 13.22
N MET A 184 6.83 -3.13 13.15
CA MET A 184 6.07 -2.85 11.93
C MET A 184 5.85 -1.34 11.79
N LEU A 185 6.01 -0.81 10.57
CA LEU A 185 5.73 0.58 10.23
C LEU A 185 4.70 0.61 9.09
N GLY A 186 3.56 1.23 9.31
CA GLY A 186 2.50 1.31 8.31
C GLY A 186 1.43 2.33 8.63
N ASP A 187 0.59 2.64 7.64
CA ASP A 187 -0.49 3.63 7.73
C ASP A 187 -1.86 3.01 8.02
N ASN A 188 -2.04 1.73 7.71
CA ASN A 188 -3.35 1.10 7.83
C ASN A 188 -3.59 0.57 9.25
N LEU A 189 -4.59 1.18 9.94
CA LEU A 189 -4.91 0.83 11.32
C LEU A 189 -5.32 -0.64 11.51
N ASP A 190 -6.05 -1.23 10.57
CA ASP A 190 -6.47 -2.62 10.68
C ASP A 190 -5.38 -3.59 10.21
N ALA A 191 -4.82 -3.36 9.01
CA ALA A 191 -3.87 -4.27 8.40
C ALA A 191 -2.51 -4.25 9.12
N ASP A 192 -1.93 -3.06 9.31
CA ASP A 192 -0.57 -2.91 9.81
C ASP A 192 -0.54 -2.87 11.34
N ILE A 193 -1.30 -1.94 11.93
CA ILE A 193 -1.18 -1.63 13.35
C ILE A 193 -1.84 -2.72 14.19
N LYS A 194 -3.13 -2.99 13.95
CA LYS A 194 -3.84 -4.06 14.67
C LYS A 194 -3.29 -5.44 14.33
N GLY A 195 -2.86 -5.64 13.06
CA GLY A 195 -2.22 -6.88 12.63
C GLY A 195 -0.92 -7.14 13.40
N ALA A 196 -0.02 -6.16 13.49
CA ALA A 196 1.23 -6.25 14.24
C ALA A 196 0.96 -6.47 15.75
N MET A 197 0.05 -5.69 16.34
CA MET A 197 -0.34 -5.86 17.76
C MET A 197 -0.86 -7.25 18.05
N ASN A 198 -1.72 -7.80 17.19
CA ASN A 198 -2.26 -9.16 17.34
C ASN A 198 -1.19 -10.24 17.16
N ALA A 199 -0.17 -9.98 16.34
CA ALA A 199 0.99 -10.86 16.21
C ALA A 199 1.96 -10.76 17.40
N GLY A 200 1.82 -9.75 18.28
CA GLY A 200 2.71 -9.48 19.39
C GLY A 200 3.96 -8.67 19.00
N MET A 201 3.91 -7.98 17.86
CA MET A 201 4.98 -7.13 17.35
C MET A 201 4.70 -5.67 17.71
N ASP A 202 5.72 -4.93 18.12
CA ASP A 202 5.63 -3.48 18.25
C ASP A 202 5.31 -2.82 16.91
N CYS A 203 4.67 -1.66 16.92
CA CYS A 203 4.30 -0.97 15.70
C CYS A 203 4.42 0.55 15.78
N ILE A 204 4.68 1.17 14.63
CA ILE A 204 4.65 2.62 14.40
C ILE A 204 3.52 2.93 13.44
N PHE A 205 2.57 3.73 13.90
CA PHE A 205 1.54 4.25 13.03
C PHE A 205 2.07 5.46 12.26
N VAL A 206 2.20 5.31 10.93
CA VAL A 206 2.61 6.36 10.00
C VAL A 206 1.37 7.12 9.55
N ASN A 207 1.03 8.18 10.24
CA ASN A 207 -0.24 8.90 10.14
C ASN A 207 -0.13 10.17 9.29
N HIS A 208 0.22 10.03 8.02
CA HIS A 208 0.39 11.17 7.10
C HIS A 208 -0.83 12.09 6.97
N ILE A 209 -2.03 11.55 7.19
CA ILE A 209 -3.31 12.27 7.01
C ILE A 209 -3.99 12.68 8.33
N ASN A 210 -3.30 12.52 9.46
CA ASN A 210 -3.76 12.92 10.80
C ASN A 210 -5.14 12.36 11.20
N VAL A 211 -5.41 11.08 10.96
CA VAL A 211 -6.63 10.41 11.44
C VAL A 211 -6.53 10.12 12.95
N SER A 212 -7.64 10.23 13.66
CA SER A 212 -7.74 9.83 15.06
C SER A 212 -7.92 8.31 15.19
N THR A 213 -7.37 7.69 16.24
CA THR A 213 -7.52 6.28 16.52
C THR A 213 -7.58 6.02 18.03
N GLU A 214 -8.33 5.00 18.43
CA GLU A 214 -8.32 4.47 19.80
C GLU A 214 -7.24 3.39 20.01
N LEU A 215 -6.63 2.90 18.94
CA LEU A 215 -5.51 1.97 19.02
C LEU A 215 -4.31 2.67 19.66
N LYS A 216 -3.50 1.89 20.38
CA LYS A 216 -2.30 2.38 21.07
C LYS A 216 -1.06 1.73 20.44
N PRO A 217 -0.62 2.23 19.27
CA PRO A 217 0.64 1.78 18.68
C PRO A 217 1.80 2.15 19.62
N THR A 218 2.95 1.49 19.44
CA THR A 218 4.16 1.80 20.24
C THR A 218 4.60 3.25 20.01
N TYR A 219 4.52 3.72 18.76
CA TYR A 219 4.74 5.11 18.37
C TYR A 219 3.73 5.52 17.31
N THR A 220 3.47 6.82 17.20
CA THR A 220 2.75 7.46 16.10
C THR A 220 3.60 8.59 15.56
N ILE A 221 3.76 8.64 14.25
CA ILE A 221 4.46 9.71 13.54
C ILE A 221 3.56 10.27 12.44
N THR A 222 3.72 11.53 12.11
CA THR A 222 3.01 12.20 11.00
C THR A 222 3.91 12.44 9.81
N HIS A 223 5.23 12.33 10.03
CA HIS A 223 6.25 12.54 9.00
C HIS A 223 7.39 11.52 9.17
N LEU A 224 7.87 10.94 8.07
CA LEU A 224 8.91 9.90 8.11
C LEU A 224 10.22 10.36 8.78
N ARG A 225 10.54 11.66 8.70
CA ARG A 225 11.72 12.22 9.38
C ARG A 225 11.72 11.99 10.89
N GLU A 226 10.53 11.85 11.50
CA GLU A 226 10.44 11.62 12.96
C GLU A 226 11.06 10.30 13.39
N LEU A 227 11.27 9.35 12.47
CA LEU A 227 11.96 8.09 12.73
C LEU A 227 13.41 8.29 13.18
N GLU A 228 14.07 9.41 12.80
CA GLU A 228 15.41 9.77 13.27
C GLU A 228 15.47 9.98 14.80
N ASN A 229 14.32 10.30 15.43
CA ASN A 229 14.22 10.48 16.89
C ASN A 229 13.90 9.16 17.62
N ILE A 230 13.52 8.11 16.88
CA ILE A 230 13.16 6.80 17.44
C ILE A 230 14.32 5.83 17.29
N PHE A 231 15.06 5.93 16.19
CA PHE A 231 16.15 5.07 15.78
C PHE A 231 17.47 5.84 15.69
#